data_21996019bcddc332642631829a2bccc6
#
_entry.id   21996019bcddc332642631829a2bccc6
#
_cell.length_a   1.000
_cell.length_b   1.000
_cell.length_c   1.000
_cell.angle_alpha   90.00
_cell.angle_beta   90.00
_cell.angle_gamma   90.00
#
_symmetry.space_group_name_H-M   'P 1'
#
loop_
_entity.id
_entity.type
_entity.pdbx_description
1 polymer ?
#
loop_
_entity_poly.entity_id
_entity_poly.type
_entity_poly.pdbx_seq_one_letter_code
_entity_poly.pdbx_strand_id
1 'polypeptide(L)'
;MDSIAVIGAGQMGNGIAQVAACAGYNVVMVDIKQEYVNKGIATIERSLGKLVAKERMTQLDADAARARISTSIDRHDCSSVDLVVEAVPEILDLKASIFSELDKICKPECILASNTSSISISKIADSTNRPDRVIGMHFMNPVPIMKLVEIINGDQTSEATNSAVVAAAEKMGKTALSCNDSPGFISNRILCPMLNEAILTLQEGVAEPVAIDGIMKLGMNHPIGPLALSDLIGLDTVLHIMNVLHEGLNDDKYAPAELLKTMVAEGKLGRKSGEGFYKY
;
A
#
# COMPACT_ATOMS: atom_id res chain seq x y z
N MET A 1 -21.53 6.40 -4.27
CA MET A 1 -20.12 6.59 -4.67
C MET A 1 -19.94 5.97 -6.04
N ASP A 2 -19.61 6.78 -7.04
CA ASP A 2 -19.53 6.38 -8.45
C ASP A 2 -18.20 6.77 -9.11
N SER A 3 -17.44 7.66 -8.48
CA SER A 3 -16.20 8.21 -9.02
C SER A 3 -15.06 8.21 -8.00
N ILE A 4 -13.86 7.84 -8.47
CA ILE A 4 -12.65 7.73 -7.64
C ILE A 4 -11.51 8.45 -8.35
N ALA A 5 -10.77 9.30 -7.63
CA ALA A 5 -9.48 9.78 -8.08
C ALA A 5 -8.35 8.95 -7.45
N VAL A 6 -7.30 8.68 -8.21
CA VAL A 6 -6.08 8.06 -7.70
C VAL A 6 -4.92 9.01 -7.94
N ILE A 7 -4.29 9.46 -6.86
CA ILE A 7 -3.14 10.36 -6.91
C ILE A 7 -1.85 9.54 -6.84
N GLY A 8 -1.09 9.58 -7.93
CA GLY A 8 0.07 8.73 -8.16
C GLY A 8 -0.24 7.61 -9.14
N ALA A 9 0.48 7.53 -10.26
CA ALA A 9 0.35 6.50 -11.30
C ALA A 9 1.42 5.39 -11.19
N GLY A 10 2.16 5.36 -10.07
CA GLY A 10 3.17 4.35 -9.75
C GLY A 10 2.57 2.95 -9.56
N GLN A 11 3.38 2.03 -9.04
CA GLN A 11 3.02 0.61 -8.89
C GLN A 11 1.71 0.40 -8.13
N MET A 12 1.50 1.10 -7.01
CA MET A 12 0.26 0.97 -6.24
C MET A 12 -0.90 1.70 -6.92
N GLY A 13 -0.70 2.94 -7.33
CA GLY A 13 -1.78 3.76 -7.90
C GLY A 13 -2.37 3.19 -9.18
N ASN A 14 -1.55 2.68 -10.13
CA ASN A 14 -2.10 2.05 -11.32
C ASN A 14 -2.91 0.78 -10.98
N GLY A 15 -2.46 0.00 -9.98
CA GLY A 15 -3.20 -1.17 -9.52
C GLY A 15 -4.53 -0.81 -8.86
N ILE A 16 -4.57 0.27 -8.05
CA ILE A 16 -5.79 0.78 -7.41
C ILE A 16 -6.76 1.30 -8.48
N ALA A 17 -6.27 2.09 -9.44
CA ALA A 17 -7.08 2.58 -10.56
C ALA A 17 -7.67 1.42 -11.38
N GLN A 18 -6.89 0.37 -11.64
CA GLN A 18 -7.35 -0.84 -12.35
C GLN A 18 -8.50 -1.53 -11.61
N VAL A 19 -8.34 -1.84 -10.32
CA VAL A 19 -9.38 -2.59 -9.58
C VAL A 19 -10.64 -1.75 -9.38
N ALA A 20 -10.52 -0.44 -9.19
CA ALA A 20 -11.64 0.48 -9.12
C ALA A 20 -12.43 0.51 -10.46
N ALA A 21 -11.73 0.62 -11.58
CA ALA A 21 -12.36 0.63 -12.90
C ALA A 21 -13.03 -0.71 -13.25
N CYS A 22 -12.40 -1.84 -12.88
CA CYS A 22 -12.99 -3.17 -13.02
C CYS A 22 -14.26 -3.33 -12.19
N ALA A 23 -14.35 -2.65 -11.05
CA ALA A 23 -15.54 -2.62 -10.19
C ALA A 23 -16.64 -1.68 -10.67
N GLY A 24 -16.42 -0.99 -11.81
CA GLY A 24 -17.42 -0.12 -12.43
C GLY A 24 -17.36 1.35 -11.98
N TYR A 25 -16.34 1.77 -11.23
CA TYR A 25 -16.12 3.17 -10.90
C TYR A 25 -15.56 3.95 -12.09
N ASN A 26 -15.97 5.21 -12.24
CA ASN A 26 -15.27 6.17 -13.09
C ASN A 26 -14.01 6.63 -12.35
N VAL A 27 -12.86 6.50 -13.00
CA VAL A 27 -11.56 6.75 -12.36
C VAL A 27 -10.84 7.89 -13.08
N VAL A 28 -10.32 8.85 -12.31
CA VAL A 28 -9.30 9.78 -12.80
C VAL A 28 -7.97 9.46 -12.12
N MET A 29 -6.97 9.06 -12.90
CA MET A 29 -5.62 8.78 -12.41
C MET A 29 -4.73 10.00 -12.67
N VAL A 30 -4.19 10.59 -11.60
CA VAL A 30 -3.44 11.85 -11.63
C VAL A 30 -2.00 11.61 -11.19
N ASP A 31 -1.04 12.19 -11.92
CA ASP A 31 0.36 12.24 -11.50
C ASP A 31 0.99 13.57 -11.94
N ILE A 32 2.18 13.89 -11.43
CA ILE A 32 2.87 15.17 -11.69
C ILE A 32 3.43 15.31 -13.11
N LYS A 33 3.52 14.21 -13.88
CA LYS A 33 4.06 14.18 -15.25
C LYS A 33 3.26 13.25 -16.14
N GLN A 34 3.03 13.68 -17.38
CA GLN A 34 2.35 12.88 -18.41
C GLN A 34 3.05 11.53 -18.64
N GLU A 35 4.36 11.48 -18.56
CA GLU A 35 5.14 10.25 -18.69
C GLU A 35 4.75 9.20 -17.65
N TYR A 36 4.57 9.61 -16.38
CA TYR A 36 4.19 8.68 -15.29
C TYR A 36 2.78 8.16 -15.49
N VAL A 37 1.85 9.03 -15.88
CA VAL A 37 0.48 8.66 -16.21
C VAL A 37 0.44 7.66 -17.37
N ASN A 38 1.16 7.94 -18.45
CA ASN A 38 1.23 7.06 -19.63
C ASN A 38 1.81 5.68 -19.25
N LYS A 39 2.85 5.63 -18.42
CA LYS A 39 3.44 4.40 -17.91
C LYS A 39 2.46 3.61 -17.03
N GLY A 40 1.68 4.31 -16.20
CA GLY A 40 0.61 3.72 -15.38
C GLY A 40 -0.45 3.05 -16.26
N ILE A 41 -0.95 3.75 -17.27
CA ILE A 41 -1.92 3.20 -18.25
C ILE A 41 -1.37 1.99 -18.98
N ALA A 42 -0.16 2.06 -19.52
CA ALA A 42 0.46 0.92 -20.20
C ALA A 42 0.60 -0.31 -19.29
N THR A 43 0.81 -0.08 -17.98
CA THR A 43 0.87 -1.17 -16.99
C THR A 43 -0.50 -1.78 -16.75
N ILE A 44 -1.56 -0.96 -16.66
CA ILE A 44 -2.96 -1.41 -16.54
C ILE A 44 -3.35 -2.24 -17.77
N GLU A 45 -3.12 -1.72 -18.98
CA GLU A 45 -3.45 -2.41 -20.23
C GLU A 45 -2.76 -3.77 -20.34
N ARG A 46 -1.47 -3.84 -19.99
CA ARG A 46 -0.73 -5.11 -19.93
C ARG A 46 -1.30 -6.07 -18.89
N SER A 47 -1.74 -5.55 -17.74
CA SER A 47 -2.35 -6.33 -16.67
C SER A 47 -3.70 -6.89 -17.10
N LEU A 48 -4.57 -6.08 -17.67
CA LEU A 48 -5.86 -6.49 -18.21
C LEU A 48 -5.70 -7.53 -19.34
N GLY A 49 -4.78 -7.30 -20.28
CA GLY A 49 -4.47 -8.26 -21.33
C GLY A 49 -4.00 -9.62 -20.81
N LYS A 50 -3.25 -9.66 -19.70
CA LYS A 50 -2.89 -10.93 -19.04
C LYS A 50 -4.08 -11.63 -18.40
N LEU A 51 -5.08 -10.91 -17.90
CA LEU A 51 -6.30 -11.49 -17.35
C LEU A 51 -7.15 -12.09 -18.47
N VAL A 52 -7.27 -11.41 -19.60
CA VAL A 52 -7.97 -11.93 -20.79
C VAL A 52 -7.27 -13.17 -21.34
N ALA A 53 -5.94 -13.12 -21.52
CA ALA A 53 -5.17 -14.27 -22.01
C ALA A 53 -5.24 -15.51 -21.10
N LYS A 54 -5.56 -15.32 -19.80
CA LYS A 54 -5.77 -16.40 -18.82
C LYS A 54 -7.24 -16.76 -18.62
N GLU A 55 -8.13 -16.27 -19.48
CA GLU A 55 -9.59 -16.48 -19.41
C GLU A 55 -10.22 -16.10 -18.05
N ARG A 56 -9.60 -15.13 -17.34
CA ARG A 56 -10.10 -14.63 -16.06
C ARG A 56 -10.97 -13.37 -16.21
N MET A 57 -11.04 -12.84 -17.42
CA MET A 57 -11.81 -11.65 -17.79
C MET A 57 -12.12 -11.73 -19.28
N THR A 58 -13.30 -11.27 -19.71
CA THR A 58 -13.59 -11.14 -21.13
C THR A 58 -12.89 -9.91 -21.73
N GLN A 59 -12.65 -9.90 -23.05
CA GLN A 59 -12.11 -8.71 -23.72
C GLN A 59 -13.04 -7.52 -23.54
N LEU A 60 -14.36 -7.73 -23.64
CA LEU A 60 -15.37 -6.69 -23.44
C LEU A 60 -15.28 -6.04 -22.06
N ASP A 61 -15.10 -6.83 -20.99
CA ASP A 61 -14.94 -6.32 -19.63
C ASP A 61 -13.63 -5.55 -19.47
N ALA A 62 -12.54 -6.01 -20.09
CA ALA A 62 -11.25 -5.33 -20.06
C ALA A 62 -11.33 -3.97 -20.77
N ASP A 63 -11.95 -3.91 -21.95
CA ASP A 63 -12.16 -2.67 -22.71
C ASP A 63 -13.06 -1.71 -21.95
N ALA A 64 -14.13 -2.21 -21.34
CA ALA A 64 -15.03 -1.41 -20.51
C ALA A 64 -14.32 -0.85 -19.27
N ALA A 65 -13.49 -1.63 -18.59
CA ALA A 65 -12.70 -1.17 -17.44
C ALA A 65 -11.70 -0.09 -17.90
N ARG A 66 -10.98 -0.32 -19.00
CA ARG A 66 -10.05 0.68 -19.55
C ARG A 66 -10.72 2.01 -19.91
N ALA A 67 -11.92 1.94 -20.51
CA ALA A 67 -12.69 3.12 -20.92
C ALA A 67 -13.15 3.97 -19.72
N ARG A 68 -13.26 3.42 -18.51
CA ARG A 68 -13.60 4.16 -17.30
C ARG A 68 -12.43 4.94 -16.71
N ILE A 69 -11.20 4.73 -17.19
CA ILE A 69 -10.01 5.40 -16.65
C ILE A 69 -9.66 6.59 -17.54
N SER A 70 -9.86 7.79 -17.02
CA SER A 70 -9.28 9.03 -17.52
C SER A 70 -7.95 9.34 -16.81
N THR A 71 -7.18 10.23 -17.37
CA THR A 71 -5.85 10.59 -16.86
C THR A 71 -5.65 12.10 -16.86
N SER A 72 -4.92 12.61 -15.89
CA SER A 72 -4.60 14.03 -15.79
C SER A 72 -3.23 14.27 -15.14
N ILE A 73 -2.70 15.47 -15.32
CA ILE A 73 -1.57 16.03 -14.58
C ILE A 73 -2.00 17.17 -13.66
N ASP A 74 -3.30 17.47 -13.61
CA ASP A 74 -3.89 18.52 -12.79
C ASP A 74 -4.82 17.90 -11.74
N ARG A 75 -4.57 18.18 -10.46
CA ARG A 75 -5.42 17.71 -9.35
C ARG A 75 -6.80 18.36 -9.32
N HIS A 76 -7.00 19.49 -10.03
CA HIS A 76 -8.34 20.11 -10.13
C HIS A 76 -9.36 19.18 -10.81
N ASP A 77 -8.91 18.22 -11.62
CA ASP A 77 -9.78 17.21 -12.22
C ASP A 77 -10.38 16.23 -11.17
N CYS A 78 -9.91 16.31 -9.91
CA CYS A 78 -10.48 15.58 -8.77
C CYS A 78 -11.66 16.31 -8.10
N SER A 79 -12.04 17.52 -8.55
CA SER A 79 -13.00 18.38 -7.84
C SER A 79 -14.38 17.74 -7.61
N SER A 80 -14.84 16.88 -8.51
CA SER A 80 -16.18 16.27 -8.49
C SER A 80 -16.22 14.83 -7.99
N VAL A 81 -15.08 14.20 -7.66
CA VAL A 81 -15.05 12.79 -7.27
C VAL A 81 -15.62 12.55 -5.87
N ASP A 82 -16.01 11.29 -5.60
CA ASP A 82 -16.57 10.89 -4.31
C ASP A 82 -15.50 10.42 -3.33
N LEU A 83 -14.42 9.84 -3.86
CA LEU A 83 -13.29 9.31 -3.10
C LEU A 83 -11.98 9.64 -3.82
N VAL A 84 -11.00 10.09 -3.06
CA VAL A 84 -9.61 10.15 -3.51
C VAL A 84 -8.81 9.07 -2.80
N VAL A 85 -7.98 8.32 -3.52
CA VAL A 85 -7.00 7.40 -2.95
C VAL A 85 -5.60 7.90 -3.34
N GLU A 86 -4.86 8.40 -2.37
CA GLU A 86 -3.49 8.86 -2.54
C GLU A 86 -2.50 7.69 -2.46
N ALA A 87 -1.59 7.59 -3.42
CA ALA A 87 -0.56 6.54 -3.54
C ALA A 87 0.79 7.12 -4.03
N VAL A 88 1.18 8.27 -3.47
CA VAL A 88 2.48 8.93 -3.72
C VAL A 88 3.57 8.40 -2.78
N PRO A 89 4.86 8.79 -2.95
CA PRO A 89 5.94 8.36 -2.06
C PRO A 89 5.65 8.58 -0.57
N GLU A 90 6.22 7.70 0.26
CA GLU A 90 5.97 7.61 1.70
C GLU A 90 6.71 8.72 2.47
N ILE A 91 6.27 9.97 2.30
CA ILE A 91 6.84 11.18 2.90
C ILE A 91 5.68 12.00 3.48
N LEU A 92 5.66 12.18 4.82
CA LEU A 92 4.56 12.85 5.53
C LEU A 92 4.27 14.25 4.98
N ASP A 93 5.28 15.09 4.83
CA ASP A 93 5.10 16.48 4.38
C ASP A 93 4.51 16.53 2.95
N LEU A 94 4.91 15.61 2.08
CA LEU A 94 4.35 15.50 0.74
C LEU A 94 2.86 15.13 0.79
N LYS A 95 2.52 14.09 1.58
CA LYS A 95 1.13 13.64 1.72
C LYS A 95 0.27 14.74 2.37
N ALA A 96 0.75 15.37 3.44
CA ALA A 96 0.05 16.48 4.11
C ALA A 96 -0.21 17.66 3.15
N SER A 97 0.79 18.04 2.34
CA SER A 97 0.62 19.08 1.32
C SER A 97 -0.45 18.71 0.29
N ILE A 98 -0.45 17.46 -0.21
CA ILE A 98 -1.45 16.98 -1.16
C ILE A 98 -2.85 16.95 -0.53
N PHE A 99 -2.99 16.48 0.70
CA PHE A 99 -4.27 16.44 1.41
C PHE A 99 -4.81 17.86 1.66
N SER A 100 -3.96 18.81 2.06
CA SER A 100 -4.35 20.22 2.22
C SER A 100 -4.80 20.87 0.90
N GLU A 101 -4.22 20.49 -0.22
CA GLU A 101 -4.62 20.93 -1.55
C GLU A 101 -5.96 20.30 -1.97
N LEU A 102 -6.09 18.97 -1.83
CA LEU A 102 -7.30 18.22 -2.16
C LEU A 102 -8.50 18.65 -1.30
N ASP A 103 -8.26 19.03 -0.03
CA ASP A 103 -9.29 19.57 0.87
C ASP A 103 -9.96 20.84 0.30
N LYS A 104 -9.21 21.65 -0.46
CA LYS A 104 -9.71 22.86 -1.11
C LYS A 104 -10.34 22.60 -2.48
N ILE A 105 -9.85 21.59 -3.20
CA ILE A 105 -10.27 21.27 -4.57
C ILE A 105 -11.53 20.42 -4.57
N CYS A 106 -11.57 19.37 -3.75
CA CYS A 106 -12.64 18.39 -3.77
C CYS A 106 -13.92 18.93 -3.11
N LYS A 107 -15.08 18.47 -3.61
CA LYS A 107 -16.36 18.77 -2.97
C LYS A 107 -16.38 18.40 -1.48
N PRO A 108 -17.21 19.05 -0.63
CA PRO A 108 -17.20 18.83 0.82
C PRO A 108 -17.45 17.38 1.24
N GLU A 109 -18.22 16.63 0.46
CA GLU A 109 -18.61 15.24 0.74
C GLU A 109 -17.52 14.23 0.35
N CYS A 110 -16.49 14.65 -0.40
CA CYS A 110 -15.43 13.78 -0.86
C CYS A 110 -14.62 13.21 0.31
N ILE A 111 -14.41 11.91 0.31
CA ILE A 111 -13.53 11.22 1.25
C ILE A 111 -12.09 11.26 0.71
N LEU A 112 -11.13 11.52 1.59
CA LEU A 112 -9.71 11.53 1.25
C LEU A 112 -9.03 10.33 1.93
N ALA A 113 -8.61 9.35 1.14
CA ALA A 113 -7.94 8.16 1.63
C ALA A 113 -6.45 8.15 1.26
N SER A 114 -5.60 7.65 2.16
CA SER A 114 -4.18 7.41 1.87
C SER A 114 -3.87 5.91 1.80
N ASN A 115 -3.09 5.51 0.80
CA ASN A 115 -2.53 4.16 0.69
C ASN A 115 -1.18 4.05 1.44
N THR A 116 -0.93 4.89 2.42
CA THR A 116 0.27 4.80 3.26
C THR A 116 0.37 3.43 3.92
N SER A 117 1.61 2.97 4.12
CA SER A 117 1.89 1.72 4.83
C SER A 117 2.34 1.94 6.29
N SER A 118 2.69 3.18 6.65
CA SER A 118 3.34 3.45 7.94
C SER A 118 3.06 4.82 8.54
N ILE A 119 2.63 5.80 7.72
CA ILE A 119 2.37 7.16 8.19
C ILE A 119 1.00 7.21 8.87
N SER A 120 0.93 7.84 10.07
CA SER A 120 -0.31 8.03 10.82
C SER A 120 -1.36 8.76 10.00
N ILE A 121 -2.54 8.19 9.93
CA ILE A 121 -3.72 8.77 9.27
C ILE A 121 -4.16 10.04 10.00
N SER A 122 -4.10 10.04 11.34
CA SER A 122 -4.41 11.21 12.17
C SER A 122 -3.49 12.40 11.82
N LYS A 123 -2.18 12.16 11.66
CA LYS A 123 -1.23 13.22 11.24
C LYS A 123 -1.51 13.74 9.82
N ILE A 124 -1.96 12.89 8.90
CA ILE A 124 -2.36 13.33 7.56
C ILE A 124 -3.65 14.16 7.67
N ALA A 125 -4.62 13.71 8.48
CA ALA A 125 -5.89 14.39 8.69
C ALA A 125 -5.74 15.81 9.26
N ASP A 126 -4.74 16.06 10.11
CA ASP A 126 -4.41 17.38 10.68
C ASP A 126 -4.11 18.45 9.62
N SER A 127 -3.78 18.04 8.39
CA SER A 127 -3.55 18.96 7.26
C SER A 127 -4.83 19.41 6.55
N THR A 128 -6.01 18.94 6.97
CA THR A 128 -7.31 19.19 6.32
C THR A 128 -8.31 19.83 7.27
N ASN A 129 -9.38 20.41 6.72
CA ASN A 129 -10.52 20.91 7.49
C ASN A 129 -11.68 19.88 7.56
N ARG A 130 -11.45 18.64 7.08
CA ARG A 130 -12.40 17.51 7.10
C ARG A 130 -11.79 16.25 7.69
N PRO A 131 -11.18 16.28 8.90
CA PRO A 131 -10.48 15.12 9.46
C PRO A 131 -11.40 13.92 9.67
N ASP A 132 -12.72 14.12 9.81
CA ASP A 132 -13.75 13.09 9.87
C ASP A 132 -13.93 12.33 8.55
N ARG A 133 -13.42 12.86 7.44
CA ARG A 133 -13.44 12.27 6.09
C ARG A 133 -12.07 11.84 5.58
N VAL A 134 -11.07 11.80 6.46
CA VAL A 134 -9.75 11.25 6.17
C VAL A 134 -9.63 9.85 6.73
N ILE A 135 -9.09 8.91 5.92
CA ILE A 135 -9.02 7.50 6.28
C ILE A 135 -7.80 6.84 5.59
N GLY A 136 -7.28 5.75 6.17
CA GLY A 136 -6.32 4.89 5.50
C GLY A 136 -7.01 3.82 4.65
N MET A 137 -6.49 3.59 3.46
CA MET A 137 -6.94 2.54 2.55
C MET A 137 -5.70 1.80 2.00
N HIS A 138 -5.12 0.98 2.87
CA HIS A 138 -3.85 0.32 2.64
C HIS A 138 -4.03 -0.96 1.82
N PHE A 139 -3.78 -0.86 0.51
CA PHE A 139 -3.80 -1.98 -0.42
C PHE A 139 -2.51 -2.78 -0.34
N MET A 140 -2.61 -4.09 -0.54
CA MET A 140 -1.46 -5.00 -0.59
C MET A 140 -0.93 -5.16 -2.02
N ASN A 141 0.38 -5.22 -2.16
CA ASN A 141 1.04 -5.40 -3.46
C ASN A 141 1.18 -6.90 -3.81
N PRO A 142 0.83 -7.34 -5.04
CA PRO A 142 0.24 -6.61 -6.17
C PRO A 142 -1.27 -6.38 -6.02
N VAL A 143 -1.72 -5.12 -6.18
CA VAL A 143 -3.12 -4.72 -5.93
C VAL A 143 -4.15 -5.58 -6.68
N PRO A 144 -4.00 -5.92 -7.97
CA PRO A 144 -5.00 -6.73 -8.67
C PRO A 144 -5.13 -8.18 -8.15
N ILE A 145 -4.15 -8.67 -7.38
CA ILE A 145 -4.07 -10.07 -6.93
C ILE A 145 -4.44 -10.20 -5.45
N MET A 146 -3.91 -9.31 -4.62
CA MET A 146 -4.08 -9.37 -3.17
C MET A 146 -5.51 -8.99 -2.79
N LYS A 147 -6.12 -9.79 -1.92
CA LYS A 147 -7.52 -9.62 -1.53
C LYS A 147 -7.73 -8.60 -0.42
N LEU A 148 -6.74 -8.43 0.46
CA LEU A 148 -6.86 -7.57 1.63
C LEU A 148 -6.72 -6.09 1.28
N VAL A 149 -7.56 -5.27 1.90
CA VAL A 149 -7.33 -3.84 2.13
C VAL A 149 -7.52 -3.59 3.62
N GLU A 150 -6.48 -3.10 4.30
CA GLU A 150 -6.65 -2.58 5.65
C GLU A 150 -7.30 -1.20 5.58
N ILE A 151 -8.35 -0.99 6.36
CA ILE A 151 -9.02 0.29 6.49
C ILE A 151 -8.61 0.88 7.84
N ILE A 152 -7.89 2.00 7.82
CA ILE A 152 -7.30 2.56 9.03
C ILE A 152 -8.07 3.82 9.43
N ASN A 153 -8.74 3.77 10.58
CA ASN A 153 -9.44 4.90 11.15
C ASN A 153 -8.44 5.79 11.91
N GLY A 154 -8.27 7.04 11.47
CA GLY A 154 -7.62 8.06 12.28
C GLY A 154 -8.52 8.44 13.48
N ASP A 155 -7.98 9.21 14.41
CA ASP A 155 -8.66 9.58 15.67
C ASP A 155 -10.00 10.28 15.45
N GLN A 156 -10.16 10.99 14.35
CA GLN A 156 -11.37 11.75 14.01
C GLN A 156 -12.18 11.14 12.85
N THR A 157 -11.71 10.03 12.25
CA THR A 157 -12.42 9.37 11.13
C THR A 157 -13.83 8.96 11.57
N SER A 158 -14.86 9.42 10.85
CA SER A 158 -16.24 9.09 11.19
C SER A 158 -16.62 7.66 10.78
N GLU A 159 -17.58 7.08 11.51
CA GLU A 159 -18.14 5.76 11.16
C GLU A 159 -18.78 5.76 9.76
N ALA A 160 -19.37 6.87 9.34
CA ALA A 160 -19.92 7.02 7.99
C ALA A 160 -18.81 6.93 6.91
N THR A 161 -17.64 7.53 7.18
CA THR A 161 -16.47 7.45 6.30
C THR A 161 -15.93 6.02 6.24
N ASN A 162 -15.76 5.37 7.39
CA ASN A 162 -15.33 3.97 7.46
C ASN A 162 -16.26 3.06 6.64
N SER A 163 -17.57 3.13 6.93
CA SER A 163 -18.59 2.29 6.25
C SER A 163 -18.60 2.51 4.73
N ALA A 164 -18.46 3.75 4.28
CA ALA A 164 -18.44 4.08 2.85
C ALA A 164 -17.20 3.51 2.15
N VAL A 165 -16.02 3.56 2.80
CA VAL A 165 -14.77 3.06 2.23
C VAL A 165 -14.70 1.53 2.29
N VAL A 166 -15.22 0.89 3.35
CA VAL A 166 -15.40 -0.57 3.41
C VAL A 166 -16.26 -1.05 2.23
N ALA A 167 -17.43 -0.44 2.02
CA ALA A 167 -18.31 -0.79 0.91
C ALA A 167 -17.63 -0.58 -0.47
N ALA A 168 -16.82 0.48 -0.61
CA ALA A 168 -16.06 0.73 -1.85
C ALA A 168 -15.00 -0.36 -2.09
N ALA A 169 -14.25 -0.76 -1.06
CA ALA A 169 -13.26 -1.82 -1.16
C ALA A 169 -13.90 -3.18 -1.48
N GLU A 170 -15.02 -3.51 -0.83
CA GLU A 170 -15.77 -4.74 -1.09
C GLU A 170 -16.32 -4.78 -2.53
N LYS A 171 -16.83 -3.66 -3.05
CA LYS A 171 -17.25 -3.54 -4.45
C LYS A 171 -16.07 -3.75 -5.41
N MET A 172 -14.84 -3.39 -5.02
CA MET A 172 -13.61 -3.70 -5.78
C MET A 172 -13.18 -5.18 -5.68
N GLY A 173 -14.00 -6.05 -5.06
CA GLY A 173 -13.69 -7.47 -4.86
C GLY A 173 -12.61 -7.71 -3.80
N LYS A 174 -12.43 -6.77 -2.89
CA LYS A 174 -11.49 -6.86 -1.77
C LYS A 174 -12.20 -7.30 -0.49
N THR A 175 -11.43 -7.85 0.44
CA THR A 175 -11.84 -8.04 1.83
C THR A 175 -11.32 -6.83 2.61
N ALA A 176 -12.22 -5.99 3.08
CA ALA A 176 -11.89 -4.82 3.89
C ALA A 176 -11.91 -5.20 5.37
N LEU A 177 -10.81 -4.93 6.07
CA LEU A 177 -10.71 -5.14 7.52
C LEU A 177 -10.29 -3.82 8.17
N SER A 178 -11.11 -3.33 9.10
CA SER A 178 -10.86 -2.05 9.75
C SER A 178 -10.01 -2.20 11.01
N CYS A 179 -9.15 -1.21 11.24
CA CYS A 179 -8.38 -1.05 12.48
C CYS A 179 -8.24 0.44 12.83
N ASN A 180 -7.79 0.72 14.04
CA ASN A 180 -7.44 2.07 14.45
C ASN A 180 -6.02 2.42 14.04
N ASP A 181 -5.77 3.73 13.84
CA ASP A 181 -4.45 4.27 13.55
C ASP A 181 -3.46 3.93 14.67
N SER A 182 -2.37 3.29 14.28
CA SER A 182 -1.28 2.90 15.18
C SER A 182 -0.03 2.66 14.34
N PRO A 183 1.18 2.86 14.85
CA PRO A 183 2.41 2.58 14.11
C PRO A 183 2.41 1.18 13.50
N GLY A 184 2.58 1.12 12.16
CA GLY A 184 2.59 -0.13 11.39
C GLY A 184 1.23 -0.80 11.21
N PHE A 185 0.13 -0.19 11.65
CA PHE A 185 -1.25 -0.73 11.61
C PHE A 185 -1.31 -2.14 12.21
N ILE A 186 -1.95 -3.12 11.57
CA ILE A 186 -1.93 -4.50 12.03
C ILE A 186 -0.88 -5.32 11.29
N SER A 187 -0.89 -5.25 9.95
CA SER A 187 -0.06 -6.11 9.12
C SER A 187 1.43 -5.93 9.41
N ASN A 188 1.92 -4.70 9.37
CA ASN A 188 3.33 -4.41 9.59
C ASN A 188 3.74 -4.58 11.06
N ARG A 189 2.85 -4.23 12.00
CA ARG A 189 3.11 -4.38 13.44
C ARG A 189 3.28 -5.83 13.88
N ILE A 190 2.67 -6.78 13.16
CA ILE A 190 2.82 -8.21 13.46
C ILE A 190 3.93 -8.81 12.58
N LEU A 191 3.90 -8.54 11.28
CA LEU A 191 4.81 -9.16 10.31
C LEU A 191 6.26 -8.74 10.56
N CYS A 192 6.55 -7.43 10.61
CA CYS A 192 7.94 -6.97 10.64
C CYS A 192 8.70 -7.38 11.90
N PRO A 193 8.13 -7.36 13.12
CA PRO A 193 8.78 -7.96 14.30
C PRO A 193 9.02 -9.45 14.16
N MET A 194 8.12 -10.21 13.55
CA MET A 194 8.35 -11.64 13.27
C MET A 194 9.53 -11.84 12.30
N LEU A 195 9.64 -11.00 11.26
CA LEU A 195 10.79 -11.04 10.36
C LEU A 195 12.08 -10.63 11.08
N ASN A 196 12.02 -9.60 11.91
CA ASN A 196 13.16 -9.13 12.71
C ASN A 196 13.63 -10.20 13.69
N GLU A 197 12.72 -10.94 14.31
CA GLU A 197 13.06 -12.07 15.20
C GLU A 197 13.79 -13.19 14.46
N ALA A 198 13.37 -13.50 13.23
CA ALA A 198 14.09 -14.45 12.38
C ALA A 198 15.51 -13.96 12.01
N ILE A 199 15.66 -12.64 11.80
CA ILE A 199 16.96 -12.02 11.54
C ILE A 199 17.84 -12.06 12.80
N LEU A 200 17.29 -11.80 13.99
CA LEU A 200 18.00 -11.94 15.26
C LEU A 200 18.45 -13.38 15.49
N THR A 201 17.58 -14.35 15.24
CA THR A 201 17.89 -15.79 15.32
C THR A 201 19.09 -16.17 14.42
N LEU A 202 19.16 -15.59 13.21
CA LEU A 202 20.31 -15.77 12.33
C LEU A 202 21.57 -15.05 12.87
N GLN A 203 21.42 -13.81 13.33
CA GLN A 203 22.51 -12.99 13.90
C GLN A 203 23.16 -13.68 15.11
N GLU A 204 22.37 -14.34 15.94
CA GLU A 204 22.83 -15.09 17.12
C GLU A 204 23.47 -16.46 16.78
N GLY A 205 23.46 -16.84 15.51
CA GLY A 205 24.05 -18.10 15.05
C GLY A 205 23.30 -19.35 15.48
N VAL A 206 21.98 -19.22 15.73
CA VAL A 206 21.14 -20.36 16.15
C VAL A 206 21.00 -21.35 14.98
N ALA A 207 20.84 -20.86 13.75
CA ALA A 207 20.77 -21.70 12.56
C ALA A 207 21.09 -20.90 11.27
N GLU A 208 21.39 -21.62 10.19
CA GLU A 208 21.56 -21.07 8.86
C GLU A 208 20.21 -20.61 8.24
N PRO A 209 20.21 -19.67 7.28
CA PRO A 209 18.98 -19.14 6.68
C PRO A 209 18.03 -20.22 6.16
N VAL A 210 18.58 -21.25 5.50
CA VAL A 210 17.78 -22.36 4.93
C VAL A 210 17.03 -23.14 6.03
N ALA A 211 17.65 -23.32 7.19
CA ALA A 211 17.04 -24.03 8.32
C ALA A 211 15.94 -23.18 8.97
N ILE A 212 16.18 -21.88 9.21
CA ILE A 212 15.18 -20.95 9.77
C ILE A 212 13.93 -20.94 8.88
N ASP A 213 14.11 -20.67 7.58
CA ASP A 213 13.01 -20.62 6.60
C ASP A 213 12.33 -21.98 6.44
N GLY A 214 13.10 -23.06 6.45
CA GLY A 214 12.59 -24.41 6.36
C GLY A 214 11.68 -24.80 7.51
N ILE A 215 12.09 -24.50 8.75
CA ILE A 215 11.30 -24.76 9.95
C ILE A 215 9.98 -23.97 9.93
N MET A 216 10.02 -22.69 9.58
CA MET A 216 8.80 -21.88 9.51
C MET A 216 7.84 -22.34 8.41
N LYS A 217 8.37 -22.77 7.26
CA LYS A 217 7.54 -23.32 6.18
C LYS A 217 6.93 -24.67 6.52
N LEU A 218 7.73 -25.61 7.02
CA LEU A 218 7.31 -26.99 7.21
C LEU A 218 6.63 -27.22 8.56
N GLY A 219 7.06 -26.52 9.60
CA GLY A 219 6.52 -26.66 10.95
C GLY A 219 5.34 -25.71 11.22
N MET A 220 5.37 -24.48 10.70
CA MET A 220 4.36 -23.45 10.95
C MET A 220 3.47 -23.18 9.73
N ASN A 221 3.62 -23.94 8.64
CA ASN A 221 2.84 -23.83 7.41
C ASN A 221 2.89 -22.43 6.75
N HIS A 222 4.00 -21.73 6.87
CA HIS A 222 4.21 -20.46 6.19
C HIS A 222 4.40 -20.71 4.67
N PRO A 223 3.76 -19.94 3.80
CA PRO A 223 3.92 -20.12 2.35
C PRO A 223 5.33 -19.76 1.85
N ILE A 224 6.02 -18.89 2.60
CA ILE A 224 7.39 -18.43 2.35
C ILE A 224 8.09 -18.28 3.69
N GLY A 225 9.38 -18.62 3.77
CA GLY A 225 10.16 -18.44 4.98
C GLY A 225 10.41 -16.96 5.31
N PRO A 226 10.60 -16.60 6.60
CA PRO A 226 10.69 -15.19 7.01
C PRO A 226 11.88 -14.43 6.39
N LEU A 227 13.04 -15.08 6.23
CA LEU A 227 14.22 -14.44 5.62
C LEU A 227 14.02 -14.26 4.10
N ALA A 228 13.49 -15.27 3.41
CA ALA A 228 13.13 -15.14 1.99
C ALA A 228 12.01 -14.11 1.76
N LEU A 229 11.08 -13.94 2.73
CA LEU A 229 10.04 -12.92 2.68
C LEU A 229 10.65 -11.52 2.89
N SER A 230 11.60 -11.39 3.81
CA SER A 230 12.34 -10.13 4.00
C SER A 230 13.07 -9.71 2.72
N ASP A 231 13.71 -10.64 2.02
CA ASP A 231 14.36 -10.40 0.73
C ASP A 231 13.36 -10.02 -0.38
N LEU A 232 12.14 -10.59 -0.35
CA LEU A 232 11.08 -10.26 -1.30
C LEU A 232 10.50 -8.86 -1.07
N ILE A 233 10.30 -8.47 0.19
CA ILE A 233 9.82 -7.14 0.60
C ILE A 233 10.90 -6.09 0.28
N GLY A 234 12.13 -6.42 0.55
CA GLY A 234 13.30 -5.55 0.53
C GLY A 234 13.74 -5.16 1.94
N LEU A 235 15.01 -5.42 2.25
CA LEU A 235 15.54 -5.24 3.60
C LEU A 235 15.53 -3.78 4.07
N ASP A 236 15.70 -2.82 3.17
CA ASP A 236 15.53 -1.39 3.46
C ASP A 236 14.09 -1.03 3.83
N THR A 237 13.10 -1.66 3.22
CA THR A 237 11.68 -1.50 3.57
C THR A 237 11.40 -2.09 4.95
N VAL A 238 11.91 -3.30 5.23
CA VAL A 238 11.77 -3.93 6.55
C VAL A 238 12.44 -3.06 7.62
N LEU A 239 13.67 -2.58 7.38
CA LEU A 239 14.37 -1.68 8.30
C LEU A 239 13.59 -0.38 8.55
N HIS A 240 13.07 0.24 7.50
CA HIS A 240 12.24 1.45 7.64
C HIS A 240 11.02 1.21 8.53
N ILE A 241 10.29 0.11 8.30
CA ILE A 241 9.11 -0.21 9.10
C ILE A 241 9.48 -0.52 10.55
N MET A 242 10.58 -1.24 10.79
CA MET A 242 11.05 -1.50 12.16
C MET A 242 11.40 -0.20 12.89
N ASN A 243 12.04 0.77 12.22
CA ASN A 243 12.30 2.10 12.80
C ASN A 243 10.99 2.84 13.12
N VAL A 244 10.00 2.81 12.21
CA VAL A 244 8.67 3.40 12.47
C VAL A 244 8.00 2.77 13.70
N LEU A 245 8.09 1.45 13.84
CA LEU A 245 7.55 0.74 15.01
C LEU A 245 8.30 1.11 16.30
N HIS A 246 9.63 1.10 16.25
CA HIS A 246 10.49 1.40 17.41
C HIS A 246 10.25 2.83 17.92
N GLU A 247 10.31 3.81 17.03
CA GLU A 247 10.11 5.22 17.37
C GLU A 247 8.64 5.50 17.77
N GLY A 248 7.70 4.99 16.99
CA GLY A 248 6.28 5.29 17.16
C GLY A 248 5.65 4.64 18.39
N LEU A 249 6.14 3.47 18.82
CA LEU A 249 5.68 2.77 20.02
C LEU A 249 6.57 3.02 21.24
N ASN A 250 7.75 3.62 21.04
CA ASN A 250 8.74 3.93 22.08
C ASN A 250 9.06 2.69 22.95
N ASP A 251 9.35 1.55 22.30
CA ASP A 251 9.60 0.28 22.98
C ASP A 251 10.72 -0.49 22.24
N ASP A 252 11.82 -0.75 22.95
CA ASP A 252 13.03 -1.36 22.41
C ASP A 252 12.82 -2.77 21.84
N LYS A 253 11.72 -3.45 22.17
CA LYS A 253 11.37 -4.74 21.54
C LYS A 253 11.16 -4.65 20.03
N TYR A 254 10.94 -3.44 19.53
CA TYR A 254 10.82 -3.17 18.08
C TYR A 254 12.12 -2.66 17.46
N ALA A 255 13.22 -2.61 18.20
CA ALA A 255 14.50 -2.19 17.65
C ALA A 255 14.93 -3.13 16.52
N PRO A 256 15.34 -2.59 15.36
CA PRO A 256 15.80 -3.42 14.24
C PRO A 256 17.11 -4.13 14.58
N ALA A 257 17.24 -5.39 14.17
CA ALA A 257 18.46 -6.19 14.32
C ALA A 257 19.67 -5.49 13.70
N GLU A 258 20.84 -5.59 14.35
CA GLU A 258 22.09 -4.99 13.82
C GLU A 258 22.49 -5.62 12.48
N LEU A 259 22.25 -6.91 12.29
CA LEU A 259 22.47 -7.58 11.02
C LEU A 259 21.64 -6.95 9.89
N LEU A 260 20.37 -6.62 10.15
CA LEU A 260 19.50 -5.95 9.18
C LEU A 260 20.06 -4.58 8.77
N LYS A 261 20.50 -3.78 9.75
CA LYS A 261 21.12 -2.47 9.50
C LYS A 261 22.39 -2.59 8.66
N THR A 262 23.26 -3.56 9.01
CA THR A 262 24.50 -3.83 8.31
C THR A 262 24.27 -4.23 6.84
N MET A 263 23.35 -5.18 6.61
CA MET A 263 23.02 -5.63 5.25
C MET A 263 22.47 -4.50 4.38
N VAL A 264 21.60 -3.65 4.93
CA VAL A 264 21.09 -2.49 4.21
C VAL A 264 22.20 -1.49 3.89
N ALA A 265 23.10 -1.21 4.83
CA ALA A 265 24.25 -0.32 4.61
C ALA A 265 25.23 -0.86 3.54
N GLU A 266 25.34 -2.20 3.40
CA GLU A 266 26.13 -2.87 2.37
C GLU A 266 25.43 -2.94 1.00
N GLY A 267 24.19 -2.45 0.89
CA GLY A 267 23.40 -2.52 -0.34
C GLY A 267 22.81 -3.90 -0.66
N LYS A 268 22.85 -4.82 0.28
CA LYS A 268 22.19 -6.14 0.19
C LYS A 268 20.73 -5.98 0.56
N LEU A 269 19.91 -5.63 -0.45
CA LEU A 269 18.51 -5.27 -0.23
C LEU A 269 17.52 -6.40 -0.58
N GLY A 270 18.00 -7.61 -0.79
CA GLY A 270 17.21 -8.75 -1.21
C GLY A 270 17.08 -8.86 -2.73
N ARG A 271 15.93 -9.36 -3.22
CA ARG A 271 15.71 -9.62 -4.65
C ARG A 271 15.95 -8.41 -5.54
N LYS A 272 15.64 -7.22 -5.10
CA LYS A 272 15.78 -5.99 -5.90
C LYS A 272 17.23 -5.60 -6.19
N SER A 273 18.18 -6.04 -5.34
CA SER A 273 19.61 -5.84 -5.53
C SER A 273 20.35 -7.11 -6.00
N GLY A 274 19.64 -8.25 -6.12
CA GLY A 274 20.20 -9.55 -6.48
C GLY A 274 20.81 -10.32 -5.31
N GLU A 275 20.94 -9.71 -4.14
CA GLU A 275 21.49 -10.32 -2.93
C GLU A 275 20.80 -9.77 -1.66
N GLY A 276 20.49 -10.64 -0.73
CA GLY A 276 20.03 -10.39 0.62
C GLY A 276 20.48 -11.53 1.53
N PHE A 277 19.57 -12.17 2.23
CA PHE A 277 19.85 -13.43 2.94
C PHE A 277 20.15 -14.57 1.96
N TYR A 278 19.68 -14.42 0.71
CA TYR A 278 19.92 -15.32 -0.40
C TYR A 278 20.50 -14.57 -1.59
N LYS A 279 21.06 -15.32 -2.56
CA LYS A 279 21.45 -14.81 -3.88
C LYS A 279 20.37 -15.14 -4.91
N TYR A 280 20.09 -14.21 -5.82
CA TYR A 280 19.01 -14.27 -6.81
C TYR A 280 19.51 -14.09 -8.23
#